data_46e492f38cf188a9439b7413a330097b
#
_entry.id   46e492f38cf188a9439b7413a330097b
#
_cell.length_a   1.000
_cell.length_b   1.000
_cell.length_c   1.000
_cell.angle_alpha   90.00
_cell.angle_beta   90.00
_cell.angle_gamma   90.00
#
_symmetry.space_group_name_H-M   'P 1'
#
loop_
_entity.id
_entity.type
_entity.pdbx_description
1 polymer ?
#
loop_
_entity_poly.entity_id
_entity_poly.type
_entity_poly.pdbx_seq_one_letter_code
_entity_poly.pdbx_strand_id
1 'polypeptide(L)'
;MNENQDQFNILRKIQNNPDSTQRELAKDLGFSLGKLNYCIKELHKKGLVKIENFQKNKKKISYIKKYVLTKKGINFRINLTIQFMKKKMKEYDELKSEIDRKI
;
A
#
# COMPACT_ATOMS: atom_id res chain seq x y z
N MET A 1 -2.83 8.61 13.35
CA MET A 1 -2.33 7.78 12.25
C MET A 1 -3.48 7.37 11.36
N ASN A 2 -3.38 7.61 10.07
CA ASN A 2 -4.48 7.32 9.16
C ASN A 2 -4.35 5.88 8.63
N GLU A 3 -5.23 5.01 9.08
CA GLU A 3 -5.26 3.60 8.68
C GLU A 3 -5.41 3.45 7.15
N ASN A 4 -6.26 4.29 6.53
CA ASN A 4 -6.46 4.27 5.08
C ASN A 4 -5.17 4.64 4.34
N GLN A 5 -4.39 5.56 4.85
CA GLN A 5 -3.11 5.95 4.26
C GLN A 5 -2.11 4.80 4.30
N ASP A 6 -2.03 4.11 5.45
CA ASP A 6 -1.14 2.96 5.61
C ASP A 6 -1.53 1.83 4.66
N GLN A 7 -2.82 1.51 4.60
CA GLN A 7 -3.33 0.47 3.69
C GLN A 7 -3.05 0.83 2.23
N PHE A 8 -3.30 2.07 1.85
CA PHE A 8 -3.01 2.56 0.50
C PHE A 8 -1.53 2.42 0.15
N ASN A 9 -0.65 2.83 1.05
CA ASN A 9 0.80 2.76 0.84
C ASN A 9 1.28 1.31 0.68
N ILE A 10 0.75 0.40 1.48
CA ILE A 10 1.09 -1.03 1.38
C ILE A 10 0.63 -1.60 0.04
N LEU A 11 -0.62 -1.37 -0.34
CA LEU A 11 -1.17 -1.88 -1.60
C LEU A 11 -0.40 -1.33 -2.80
N ARG A 12 -0.06 -0.05 -2.76
CA ARG A 12 0.72 0.60 -3.81
C ARG A 12 2.10 -0.04 -3.96
N LYS A 13 2.79 -0.27 -2.84
CA LYS A 13 4.13 -0.89 -2.85
C LYS A 13 4.09 -2.32 -3.36
N ILE A 14 3.11 -3.10 -2.94
CA ILE A 14 2.95 -4.48 -3.41
C ILE A 14 2.72 -4.51 -4.92
N GLN A 15 1.85 -3.63 -5.42
CA GLN A 15 1.54 -3.60 -6.86
C GLN A 15 2.73 -3.13 -7.70
N ASN A 16 3.47 -2.14 -7.22
CA ASN A 16 4.61 -1.59 -7.94
C ASN A 16 5.87 -2.47 -7.85
N ASN A 17 6.02 -3.21 -6.75
CA ASN A 17 7.18 -4.07 -6.49
C ASN A 17 6.72 -5.46 -6.04
N PRO A 18 6.17 -6.27 -6.95
CA PRO A 18 5.54 -7.53 -6.57
C PRO A 18 6.51 -8.58 -6.01
N ASP A 19 7.81 -8.43 -6.28
CA ASP A 19 8.82 -9.37 -5.81
C ASP A 19 9.46 -8.96 -4.48
N SER A 20 9.00 -7.87 -3.86
CA SER A 20 9.54 -7.40 -2.59
C SER A 20 9.26 -8.39 -1.47
N THR A 21 10.29 -8.63 -0.66
CA THR A 21 10.15 -9.41 0.57
C THR A 21 9.43 -8.57 1.63
N GLN A 22 8.94 -9.24 2.67
CA GLN A 22 8.33 -8.56 3.81
C GLN A 22 9.26 -7.53 4.44
N ARG A 23 10.54 -7.86 4.58
CA ARG A 23 11.54 -6.93 5.14
C ARG A 23 11.74 -5.72 4.25
N GLU A 24 11.81 -5.91 2.93
CA GLU A 24 11.94 -4.81 1.99
C GLU A 24 10.73 -3.89 2.03
N LEU A 25 9.53 -4.46 2.08
CA LEU A 25 8.29 -3.68 2.20
C LEU A 25 8.27 -2.85 3.48
N ALA A 26 8.62 -3.46 4.61
CA ALA A 26 8.66 -2.75 5.89
C ALA A 26 9.67 -1.61 5.85
N LYS A 27 10.87 -1.87 5.33
CA LYS A 27 11.92 -0.86 5.20
C LYS A 27 11.46 0.30 4.32
N ASP A 28 10.92 0.00 3.14
CA ASP A 28 10.50 1.03 2.19
C ASP A 28 9.36 1.89 2.74
N LEU A 29 8.50 1.31 3.55
CA LEU A 29 7.37 2.02 4.15
C LEU A 29 7.72 2.70 5.47
N GLY A 30 8.89 2.40 6.03
CA GLY A 30 9.26 2.90 7.35
C GLY A 30 8.48 2.23 8.49
N PHE A 31 8.03 0.99 8.28
CA PHE A 31 7.26 0.24 9.27
C PHE A 31 8.14 -0.78 9.97
N SER A 32 7.79 -1.09 11.22
CA SER A 32 8.33 -2.28 11.87
C SER A 32 7.74 -3.53 11.20
N LEU A 33 8.41 -4.68 11.34
CA LEU A 33 7.88 -5.94 10.82
C LEU A 33 6.53 -6.29 11.46
N GLY A 34 6.40 -6.00 12.76
CA GLY A 34 5.15 -6.25 13.47
C GLY A 34 3.99 -5.42 12.92
N LYS A 35 4.23 -4.14 12.67
CA LYS A 35 3.23 -3.26 12.07
C LYS A 35 2.84 -3.75 10.66
N LEU A 36 3.83 -4.08 9.84
CA LEU A 36 3.57 -4.58 8.48
C LEU A 36 2.75 -5.86 8.52
N ASN A 37 3.12 -6.81 9.36
CA ASN A 37 2.39 -8.07 9.52
C ASN A 37 0.94 -7.84 9.92
N TYR A 38 0.73 -6.97 10.89
CA TYR A 38 -0.63 -6.63 11.32
C TYR A 38 -1.46 -6.07 10.18
N CYS A 39 -0.91 -5.11 9.45
CA CYS A 39 -1.61 -4.46 8.34
C CYS A 39 -1.91 -5.45 7.20
N ILE A 40 -0.95 -6.32 6.86
CA ILE A 40 -1.15 -7.31 5.81
C ILE A 40 -2.23 -8.32 6.21
N LYS A 41 -2.26 -8.75 7.47
CA LYS A 41 -3.32 -9.64 7.95
C LYS A 41 -4.69 -9.01 7.82
N GLU A 42 -4.80 -7.71 8.14
CA GLU A 42 -6.06 -6.99 7.99
C GLU A 42 -6.47 -6.87 6.53
N LEU A 43 -5.53 -6.57 5.64
CA LEU A 43 -5.80 -6.52 4.20
C LEU A 43 -6.23 -7.88 3.65
N HIS A 44 -5.59 -8.94 4.12
CA HIS A 44 -5.92 -10.31 3.74
C HIS A 44 -7.33 -10.70 4.21
N LYS A 45 -7.68 -10.34 5.45
CA LYS A 45 -9.03 -10.57 5.98
C LYS A 45 -10.10 -9.88 5.14
N LYS A 46 -9.81 -8.67 4.67
CA LYS A 46 -10.74 -7.89 3.83
C LYS A 46 -10.81 -8.41 2.39
N GLY A 47 -9.98 -9.41 2.05
CA GLY A 47 -9.93 -9.96 0.70
C GLY A 47 -9.22 -9.06 -0.32
N LEU A 48 -8.39 -8.13 0.15
CA LEU A 48 -7.69 -7.17 -0.72
C LEU A 48 -6.33 -7.68 -1.18
N VAL A 49 -5.73 -8.62 -0.44
CA VAL A 49 -4.41 -9.18 -0.73
C VAL A 49 -4.48 -10.69 -0.61
N LYS A 50 -3.81 -11.38 -1.52
CA LYS A 50 -3.53 -12.82 -1.43
C LYS A 50 -2.11 -13.01 -0.95
N ILE A 51 -1.89 -14.07 -0.16
CA ILE A 51 -0.57 -14.47 0.30
C ILE A 51 -0.24 -15.78 -0.39
N GLU A 52 0.81 -15.79 -1.20
CA GLU A 52 1.26 -16.97 -1.91
C GLU A 52 2.64 -17.39 -1.40
N ASN A 53 2.88 -18.69 -1.29
CA ASN A 53 4.19 -19.22 -0.99
C ASN A 53 4.95 -19.42 -2.29
N PHE A 54 6.14 -18.87 -2.35
CA PHE A 54 6.98 -18.92 -3.54
C PHE A 54 8.30 -19.58 -3.21
N GLN A 55 8.71 -20.59 -4.00
CA GLN A 55 9.97 -21.27 -3.83
C GLN A 55 11.07 -20.50 -4.55
N LYS A 56 11.99 -19.92 -3.79
CA LYS A 56 13.06 -19.08 -4.33
C LYS A 56 14.15 -19.88 -5.01
N ASN A 57 14.40 -21.11 -4.59
CA ASN A 57 15.51 -21.92 -5.09
C ASN A 57 15.15 -23.39 -5.11
N LYS A 58 15.26 -24.03 -6.29
CA LYS A 58 14.96 -25.45 -6.47
C LYS A 58 15.84 -26.39 -5.62
N LYS A 59 17.03 -25.92 -5.19
CA LYS A 59 17.96 -26.70 -4.39
C LYS A 59 17.77 -26.55 -2.88
N LYS A 60 17.05 -25.52 -2.43
CA LYS A 60 16.73 -25.28 -1.02
C LYS A 60 15.22 -25.20 -0.86
N ILE A 61 14.70 -25.98 0.07
CA ILE A 61 13.27 -25.91 0.43
C ILE A 61 13.08 -24.66 1.30
N SER A 62 13.16 -23.49 0.68
CA SER A 62 12.82 -22.23 1.34
C SER A 62 11.74 -21.52 0.55
N TYR A 63 10.65 -21.19 1.25
CA TYR A 63 9.55 -20.49 0.66
C TYR A 63 9.55 -19.06 1.13
N ILE A 64 9.40 -18.13 0.19
CA ILE A 64 9.18 -16.72 0.49
C ILE A 64 7.70 -16.43 0.29
N LYS A 65 7.12 -15.71 1.23
CA LYS A 65 5.75 -15.23 1.08
C LYS A 65 5.72 -14.13 0.03
N LYS A 66 4.87 -14.32 -0.97
CA LYS A 66 4.60 -13.32 -1.99
C LYS A 66 3.21 -12.74 -1.75
N TYR A 67 3.10 -11.41 -1.80
CA TYR A 67 1.84 -10.70 -1.63
C TYR A 67 1.35 -10.22 -2.99
N VAL A 68 0.09 -10.47 -3.28
CA VAL A 68 -0.52 -10.09 -4.57
C VAL A 68 -1.86 -9.42 -4.28
N LEU A 69 -2.13 -8.30 -4.96
CA LEU A 69 -3.43 -7.66 -4.85
C LEU A 69 -4.49 -8.51 -5.55
N THR A 70 -5.63 -8.68 -4.90
CA THR A 70 -6.81 -9.25 -5.53
C THR A 70 -7.47 -8.19 -6.41
N LYS A 71 -8.41 -8.59 -7.24
CA LYS A 71 -9.22 -7.65 -8.03
C LYS A 71 -9.89 -6.61 -7.12
N LYS A 72 -10.42 -7.06 -6.00
CA LYS A 72 -11.00 -6.18 -4.97
C LYS A 72 -9.97 -5.22 -4.40
N GLY A 73 -8.74 -5.69 -4.19
CA GLY A 73 -7.63 -4.87 -3.70
C GLY A 73 -7.23 -3.78 -4.68
N ILE A 74 -7.18 -4.10 -5.97
CA ILE A 74 -6.88 -3.13 -7.01
C ILE A 74 -7.96 -2.04 -7.05
N ASN A 75 -9.23 -2.42 -7.02
CA ASN A 75 -10.33 -1.47 -7.01
C ASN A 75 -10.33 -0.59 -5.76
N PHE A 76 -10.04 -1.18 -4.61
CA PHE A 76 -9.92 -0.44 -3.35
C PHE A 76 -8.79 0.60 -3.43
N ARG A 77 -7.63 0.22 -3.97
CA ARG A 77 -6.50 1.13 -4.15
C ARG A 77 -6.86 2.29 -5.09
N ILE A 78 -7.53 1.98 -6.20
CA ILE A 78 -7.94 3.01 -7.18
C ILE A 78 -8.89 4.02 -6.51
N ASN A 79 -9.87 3.54 -5.74
CA ASN A 79 -10.82 4.40 -5.06
C ASN A 79 -10.13 5.32 -4.04
N LEU A 80 -9.16 4.79 -3.27
CA LEU A 80 -8.37 5.60 -2.35
C LEU A 80 -7.51 6.62 -3.09
N THR A 81 -6.93 6.23 -4.22
CA THR A 81 -6.14 7.16 -5.07
C THR A 81 -7.01 8.34 -5.48
N ILE A 82 -8.23 8.09 -5.94
CA ILE A 82 -9.15 9.15 -6.35
C ILE A 82 -9.49 10.06 -5.18
N GLN A 83 -9.79 9.50 -4.00
CA GLN A 83 -10.09 10.28 -2.82
C GLN A 83 -8.94 11.18 -2.40
N PHE A 84 -7.70 10.63 -2.40
CA PHE A 84 -6.52 11.42 -2.04
C PHE A 84 -6.22 12.50 -3.06
N MET A 85 -6.41 12.23 -4.34
CA MET A 85 -6.26 13.23 -5.40
C MET A 85 -7.23 14.38 -5.23
N LYS A 86 -8.51 14.09 -4.97
CA LYS A 86 -9.53 15.10 -4.75
C LYS A 86 -9.19 15.99 -3.54
N LYS A 87 -8.72 15.37 -2.47
CA LYS A 87 -8.28 16.11 -1.27
C LYS A 87 -7.13 17.05 -1.57
N LYS A 88 -6.13 16.58 -2.30
CA LYS A 88 -4.98 17.39 -2.67
C LYS A 88 -5.35 18.52 -3.63
N MET A 89 -6.26 18.27 -4.56
CA MET A 89 -6.76 19.30 -5.46
C MET A 89 -7.48 20.41 -4.68
N LYS A 90 -8.28 20.03 -3.72
CA LYS A 90 -8.98 21.01 -2.86
C LYS A 90 -7.96 21.84 -2.06
N GLU A 91 -6.96 21.21 -1.47
CA GLU A 91 -5.89 21.92 -0.74
C GLU A 91 -5.15 22.88 -1.65
N TYR A 92 -4.84 22.45 -2.88
CA TYR A 92 -4.18 23.29 -3.87
C TYR A 92 -5.03 24.52 -4.21
N ASP A 93 -6.32 24.33 -4.47
CA ASP A 93 -7.23 25.41 -4.82
C ASP A 93 -7.36 26.42 -3.67
N GLU A 94 -7.42 25.93 -2.43
CA GLU A 94 -7.50 26.79 -1.23
C GLU A 94 -6.23 27.65 -1.11
N LEU A 95 -5.07 27.05 -1.26
CA LEU A 95 -3.79 27.76 -1.18
C LEU A 95 -3.64 28.79 -2.30
N LYS A 96 -4.02 28.41 -3.51
CA LYS A 96 -4.00 29.32 -4.66
C LYS A 96 -4.92 30.52 -4.42
N SER A 97 -6.12 30.27 -3.90
CA SER A 97 -7.08 31.32 -3.58
C SER A 97 -6.51 32.32 -2.56
N GLU A 98 -5.77 31.82 -1.56
CA GLU A 98 -5.12 32.66 -0.55
C GLU A 98 -4.08 33.60 -1.17
N ILE A 99 -3.31 33.09 -2.11
CA ILE A 99 -2.30 33.89 -2.82
C ILE A 99 -3.00 34.96 -3.67
N ASP A 100 -4.02 34.58 -4.42
CA ASP A 100 -4.76 35.51 -5.31
C ASP A 100 -5.41 36.65 -4.54
N ARG A 101 -5.84 36.42 -3.29
CA ARG A 101 -6.44 37.46 -2.43
C ARG A 101 -5.44 38.49 -1.94
N LYS A 102 -4.17 38.12 -1.83
CA LYS A 102 -3.12 39.00 -1.28
C LYS A 102 -2.42 39.81 -2.35
N ILE A 103 -2.67 39.49 -3.58
CA ILE A 103 -2.16 40.21 -4.73
C ILE A 103 -3.23 41.16 -5.26
#